data_0081a4a99873ae3d703054b138a020dd
#
_entry.id   0081a4a99873ae3d703054b138a020dd
#
_cell.length_a   1.000
_cell.length_b   1.000
_cell.length_c   1.000
_cell.angle_alpha   90.00
_cell.angle_beta   90.00
_cell.angle_gamma   90.00
#
_symmetry.space_group_name_H-M   'P 1'
#
loop_
_entity.id
_entity.type
_entity.pdbx_description
1 polymer ?
#
loop_
_entity_poly.entity_id
_entity_poly.type
_entity_poly.pdbx_seq_one_letter_code
_entity_poly.pdbx_strand_id
1 'polypeptide(L)'
;MNGKRPSRTPIRDAATLVILRRETGEVVMGERSQGHVFYPEHYVFPGGRVDAQDGHAPAARELRPEVEERLRSSATAQRARALALAAVRETFEEAGLVVGEPVNGVAPDGLSDDWRHFYD
;
A
#
# COMPACT_ATOMS: atom_id res chain seq x y z
N MET A 1 -5.02 -3.79 44.20
CA MET A 1 -5.93 -4.17 43.13
C MET A 1 -5.30 -3.84 41.80
N ASN A 2 -4.73 -4.84 41.19
CA ASN A 2 -3.95 -4.69 39.98
C ASN A 2 -4.84 -4.86 38.78
N GLY A 3 -5.62 -3.81 38.45
CA GLY A 3 -6.27 -3.74 37.18
C GLY A 3 -5.22 -3.53 36.08
N LYS A 4 -4.67 -4.60 35.55
CA LYS A 4 -3.96 -4.50 34.29
C LYS A 4 -4.97 -3.98 33.26
N ARG A 5 -4.78 -2.74 32.82
CA ARG A 5 -5.52 -2.24 31.67
C ARG A 5 -5.30 -3.23 30.52
N PRO A 6 -6.35 -3.68 29.84
CA PRO A 6 -6.14 -4.53 28.67
C PRO A 6 -5.15 -3.82 27.75
N SER A 7 -4.12 -4.54 27.33
CA SER A 7 -3.15 -4.01 26.40
C SER A 7 -3.92 -3.63 25.12
N ARG A 8 -4.04 -2.32 24.86
CA ARG A 8 -4.60 -1.86 23.60
C ARG A 8 -3.68 -2.33 22.48
N THR A 9 -4.24 -3.04 21.52
CA THR A 9 -3.53 -3.31 20.27
C THR A 9 -3.07 -1.96 19.70
N PRO A 10 -1.77 -1.76 19.45
CA PRO A 10 -1.30 -0.50 18.93
C PRO A 10 -1.93 -0.21 17.57
N ILE A 11 -2.36 1.02 17.37
CA ILE A 11 -2.84 1.50 16.08
C ILE A 11 -1.66 1.48 15.11
N ARG A 12 -1.83 0.82 13.97
CA ARG A 12 -0.81 0.73 12.95
C ARG A 12 -1.26 1.45 11.69
N ASP A 13 -0.30 2.07 11.01
CA ASP A 13 -0.55 2.69 9.72
C ASP A 13 -0.89 1.62 8.70
N ALA A 14 -1.91 1.90 7.90
CA ALA A 14 -2.33 1.08 6.77
C ALA A 14 -2.74 1.99 5.62
N ALA A 15 -2.65 1.48 4.41
CA ALA A 15 -2.99 2.22 3.22
C ALA A 15 -3.82 1.39 2.27
N THR A 16 -4.73 2.03 1.57
CA THR A 16 -5.58 1.43 0.57
C THR A 16 -5.46 2.22 -0.73
N LEU A 17 -5.43 1.54 -1.86
CA LEU A 17 -5.37 2.16 -3.17
C LEU A 17 -6.66 1.90 -3.93
N VAL A 18 -7.28 2.97 -4.43
CA VAL A 18 -8.43 2.88 -5.33
C VAL A 18 -7.93 3.14 -6.75
N ILE A 19 -7.97 2.11 -7.58
CA ILE A 19 -7.58 2.21 -8.99
C ILE A 19 -8.83 2.28 -9.84
N LEU A 20 -9.01 3.39 -10.53
CA LEU A 20 -10.18 3.69 -11.34
C LEU A 20 -9.81 3.67 -12.82
N ARG A 21 -10.57 2.90 -13.61
CA ARG A 21 -10.50 2.98 -15.06
C ARG A 21 -11.43 4.11 -15.52
N ARG A 22 -10.85 5.17 -16.06
CA ARG A 22 -11.61 6.39 -16.40
C ARG A 22 -12.68 6.17 -17.46
N GLU A 23 -12.42 5.32 -18.44
CA GLU A 23 -13.34 5.09 -19.56
C GLU A 23 -14.63 4.39 -19.13
N THR A 24 -14.59 3.55 -18.13
CA THR A 24 -15.72 2.70 -17.74
C THR A 24 -16.24 2.97 -16.35
N GLY A 25 -15.45 3.64 -15.49
CA GLY A 25 -15.77 3.80 -14.07
C GLY A 25 -15.51 2.55 -13.24
N GLU A 26 -14.94 1.51 -13.83
CA GLU A 26 -14.60 0.29 -13.09
C GLU A 26 -13.47 0.55 -12.09
N VAL A 27 -13.53 -0.14 -10.95
CA VAL A 27 -12.49 -0.08 -9.93
C VAL A 27 -11.91 -1.46 -9.67
N VAL A 28 -10.64 -1.52 -9.30
CA VAL A 28 -10.00 -2.78 -8.95
C VAL A 28 -10.38 -3.16 -7.52
N MET A 29 -10.93 -4.35 -7.36
CA MET A 29 -11.25 -4.91 -6.05
C MET A 29 -10.80 -6.37 -6.00
N GLY A 30 -10.43 -6.82 -4.81
CA GLY A 30 -10.12 -8.20 -4.55
C GLY A 30 -11.23 -8.85 -3.75
N GLU A 31 -11.47 -10.13 -3.99
CA GLU A 31 -12.39 -10.93 -3.21
C GLU A 31 -11.61 -11.59 -2.07
N ARG A 32 -12.06 -11.39 -0.83
CA ARG A 32 -11.48 -12.10 0.30
C ARG A 32 -11.84 -13.58 0.22
N SER A 33 -10.83 -14.44 0.37
CA SER A 33 -11.05 -15.87 0.40
C SER A 33 -11.79 -16.28 1.68
N GLN A 34 -12.46 -17.42 1.64
CA GLN A 34 -13.21 -17.97 2.76
C GLN A 34 -12.37 -18.24 4.01
N GLY A 35 -11.05 -18.33 3.86
CA GLY A 35 -10.12 -18.51 4.97
C GLY A 35 -9.82 -17.28 5.80
N HIS A 36 -10.28 -16.09 5.38
CA HIS A 36 -10.07 -14.87 6.14
C HIS A 36 -10.99 -14.80 7.35
N VAL A 37 -10.42 -14.48 8.51
CA VAL A 37 -11.15 -14.36 9.80
C VAL A 37 -12.09 -13.15 9.77
N PHE A 38 -11.74 -12.08 9.04
CA PHE A 38 -12.54 -10.86 8.93
C PHE A 38 -13.22 -10.79 7.57
N TYR A 39 -14.54 -10.70 7.57
CA TYR A 39 -15.38 -10.50 6.38
C TYR A 39 -15.01 -11.43 5.20
N PRO A 40 -15.12 -12.76 5.36
CA PRO A 40 -14.90 -13.68 4.25
C PRO A 40 -15.92 -13.39 3.14
N GLU A 41 -15.51 -13.62 1.89
CA GLU A 41 -16.34 -13.46 0.69
C GLU A 41 -16.73 -12.00 0.36
N HIS A 42 -16.17 -11.01 1.05
CA HIS A 42 -16.40 -9.60 0.71
C HIS A 42 -15.36 -9.09 -0.28
N TYR A 43 -15.79 -8.15 -1.11
CA TYR A 43 -14.89 -7.43 -2.00
C TYR A 43 -14.22 -6.29 -1.24
N VAL A 44 -12.92 -6.13 -1.42
CA VAL A 44 -12.13 -5.09 -0.78
C VAL A 44 -11.20 -4.42 -1.77
N PHE A 45 -10.89 -3.16 -1.55
CA PHE A 45 -9.81 -2.49 -2.27
C PHE A 45 -8.46 -3.06 -1.85
N PRO A 46 -7.46 -3.10 -2.77
CA PRO A 46 -6.11 -3.47 -2.39
C PRO A 46 -5.57 -2.56 -1.29
N GLY A 47 -4.95 -3.14 -0.28
CA GLY A 47 -4.39 -2.37 0.82
C GLY A 47 -3.93 -3.25 1.97
N GLY A 48 -3.21 -2.66 2.88
CA GLY A 48 -2.70 -3.35 4.06
C GLY A 48 -1.79 -2.46 4.91
N ARG A 49 -1.10 -3.10 5.82
CA ARG A 49 -0.22 -2.42 6.77
C ARG A 49 1.02 -1.84 6.10
N VAL A 50 1.47 -0.70 6.62
CA VAL A 50 2.76 -0.13 6.25
C VAL A 50 3.87 -0.93 6.92
N ASP A 51 4.84 -1.38 6.11
CA ASP A 51 6.06 -1.98 6.60
C ASP A 51 7.10 -0.89 6.86
N ALA A 52 8.01 -1.16 7.82
CA ALA A 52 9.08 -0.21 8.14
C ALA A 52 9.96 0.15 6.93
N GLN A 53 10.08 -0.76 5.97
CA GLN A 53 10.90 -0.56 4.78
C GLN A 53 10.20 0.24 3.67
N ASP A 54 8.89 0.37 3.71
CA ASP A 54 8.13 1.02 2.64
C ASP A 54 8.58 2.47 2.42
N GLY A 55 8.80 3.22 3.49
CA GLY A 55 9.21 4.61 3.40
C GLY A 55 10.62 4.83 2.85
N HIS A 56 11.42 3.78 2.73
CA HIS A 56 12.79 3.83 2.25
C HIS A 56 12.94 3.32 0.82
N ALA A 57 11.90 2.76 0.23
CA ALA A 57 11.96 2.24 -1.13
C ALA A 57 12.16 3.38 -2.14
N PRO A 58 13.07 3.23 -3.11
CA PRO A 58 13.24 4.26 -4.14
C PRO A 58 12.03 4.28 -5.08
N ALA A 59 11.65 5.46 -5.52
CA ALA A 59 10.55 5.67 -6.45
C ALA A 59 11.04 6.43 -7.67
N ALA A 60 10.50 6.13 -8.85
CA ALA A 60 10.84 6.85 -10.07
C ALA A 60 10.46 8.33 -9.97
N ARG A 61 9.36 8.62 -9.29
CA ARG A 61 8.90 9.97 -8.95
C ARG A 61 8.41 10.01 -7.53
N GLU A 62 8.66 11.12 -6.87
CA GLU A 62 8.07 11.38 -5.55
C GLU A 62 6.59 11.79 -5.69
N LEU A 63 5.88 11.86 -4.58
CA LEU A 63 4.50 12.31 -4.56
C LEU A 63 4.38 13.70 -5.18
N ARG A 64 3.34 13.90 -5.97
CA ARG A 64 3.00 15.25 -6.44
C ARG A 64 2.68 16.13 -5.23
N PRO A 65 3.06 17.43 -5.27
CA PRO A 65 2.88 18.32 -4.12
C PRO A 65 1.46 18.34 -3.56
N GLU A 66 0.45 18.33 -4.41
CA GLU A 66 -0.95 18.34 -3.98
C GLU A 66 -1.37 17.05 -3.27
N VAL A 67 -0.79 15.92 -3.65
CA VAL A 67 -1.05 14.62 -3.01
C VAL A 67 -0.34 14.57 -1.66
N GLU A 68 0.92 14.97 -1.63
CA GLU A 68 1.70 15.04 -0.39
C GLU A 68 1.01 15.93 0.64
N GLU A 69 0.55 17.11 0.21
CA GLU A 69 -0.15 18.05 1.09
C GLU A 69 -1.38 17.40 1.75
N ARG A 70 -2.17 16.67 0.99
CA ARG A 70 -3.34 15.96 1.54
C ARG A 70 -2.96 14.89 2.54
N LEU A 71 -1.93 14.12 2.25
CA LEU A 71 -1.46 13.06 3.15
C LEU A 71 -0.82 13.65 4.41
N ARG A 72 -0.14 14.78 4.29
CA ARG A 72 0.50 15.45 5.42
C ARG A 72 -0.47 16.14 6.36
N SER A 73 -1.73 16.29 6.02
CA SER A 73 -2.73 16.82 6.94
C SER A 73 -2.83 16.01 8.24
N SER A 74 -2.47 14.73 8.19
CA SER A 74 -2.48 13.83 9.35
C SER A 74 -1.18 13.05 9.54
N ALA A 75 -0.14 13.35 8.77
CA ALA A 75 1.12 12.62 8.80
C ALA A 75 2.32 13.50 8.47
N THR A 76 3.50 13.08 8.90
CA THR A 76 4.76 13.70 8.46
C THR A 76 5.03 13.37 6.98
N ALA A 77 5.97 14.06 6.34
CA ALA A 77 6.37 13.77 4.96
C ALA A 77 6.86 12.32 4.81
N GLN A 78 7.63 11.83 5.77
CA GLN A 78 8.13 10.45 5.77
C GLN A 78 6.98 9.43 5.87
N ARG A 79 6.02 9.66 6.74
CA ARG A 79 4.85 8.78 6.85
C ARG A 79 3.96 8.85 5.62
N ALA A 80 3.78 10.02 5.03
CA ALA A 80 3.02 10.18 3.79
C ALA A 80 3.64 9.36 2.66
N ARG A 81 4.96 9.41 2.51
CA ARG A 81 5.68 8.60 1.53
C ARG A 81 5.52 7.10 1.80
N ALA A 82 5.66 6.69 3.05
CA ALA A 82 5.49 5.29 3.45
C ALA A 82 4.08 4.78 3.17
N LEU A 83 3.05 5.58 3.46
CA LEU A 83 1.65 5.22 3.17
C LEU A 83 1.42 5.01 1.67
N ALA A 84 1.93 5.91 0.84
CA ALA A 84 1.79 5.80 -0.60
C ALA A 84 2.49 4.55 -1.16
N LEU A 85 3.70 4.29 -0.73
CA LEU A 85 4.47 3.13 -1.18
C LEU A 85 3.89 1.82 -0.65
N ALA A 86 3.36 1.81 0.57
CA ALA A 86 2.64 0.64 1.10
C ALA A 86 1.41 0.31 0.24
N ALA A 87 0.65 1.32 -0.18
CA ALA A 87 -0.51 1.11 -1.05
C ALA A 87 -0.09 0.48 -2.39
N VAL A 88 1.01 0.94 -2.96
CA VAL A 88 1.55 0.38 -4.21
C VAL A 88 2.01 -1.07 -4.02
N ARG A 89 2.75 -1.34 -2.96
CA ARG A 89 3.24 -2.69 -2.64
C ARG A 89 2.09 -3.67 -2.40
N GLU A 90 1.14 -3.29 -1.56
CA GLU A 90 -0.01 -4.14 -1.23
C GLU A 90 -0.87 -4.43 -2.48
N THR A 91 -1.01 -3.46 -3.37
CA THR A 91 -1.71 -3.66 -4.64
C THR A 91 -1.03 -4.73 -5.48
N PHE A 92 0.29 -4.73 -5.53
CA PHE A 92 1.05 -5.78 -6.24
C PHE A 92 0.86 -7.14 -5.56
N GLU A 93 1.02 -7.22 -4.25
CA GLU A 93 0.90 -8.48 -3.50
C GLU A 93 -0.50 -9.10 -3.65
N GLU A 94 -1.54 -8.29 -3.61
CA GLU A 94 -2.92 -8.79 -3.62
C GLU A 94 -3.53 -8.93 -5.02
N ALA A 95 -3.18 -8.06 -5.95
CA ALA A 95 -3.79 -8.00 -7.27
C ALA A 95 -2.83 -8.29 -8.43
N GLY A 96 -1.52 -8.37 -8.17
CA GLY A 96 -0.52 -8.57 -9.20
C GLY A 96 -0.30 -7.36 -10.10
N LEU A 97 -0.81 -6.19 -9.71
CA LEU A 97 -0.71 -4.97 -10.51
C LEU A 97 0.42 -4.08 -9.99
N VAL A 98 1.32 -3.73 -10.89
CA VAL A 98 2.41 -2.79 -10.58
C VAL A 98 1.98 -1.39 -10.95
N VAL A 99 1.94 -0.49 -9.97
CA VAL A 99 1.69 0.93 -10.22
C VAL A 99 3.05 1.59 -10.46
N GLY A 100 3.29 2.00 -11.68
CA GLY A 100 4.57 2.58 -12.06
C GLY A 100 4.59 3.04 -13.50
N GLU A 101 5.75 3.52 -13.93
CA GLU A 101 5.95 3.92 -15.30
C GLU A 101 6.67 2.81 -16.08
N PRO A 102 6.27 2.53 -17.31
CA PRO A 102 6.99 1.56 -18.13
C PRO A 102 8.40 2.05 -18.44
N VAL A 103 9.37 1.20 -18.26
CA VAL A 103 10.77 1.46 -18.61
C VAL A 103 11.09 0.70 -19.89
N ASN A 104 10.96 1.38 -21.03
CA ASN A 104 11.36 0.88 -22.37
C ASN A 104 10.98 -0.59 -22.67
N GLY A 105 9.87 -1.07 -22.13
CA GLY A 105 9.38 -2.42 -22.38
C GLY A 105 10.23 -3.54 -21.79
N VAL A 106 11.18 -3.24 -20.94
CA VAL A 106 12.02 -4.24 -20.27
C VAL A 106 11.59 -4.34 -18.83
N ALA A 107 11.20 -5.55 -18.41
CA ALA A 107 11.03 -5.84 -16.99
C ALA A 107 12.37 -5.59 -16.29
N PRO A 108 12.38 -4.97 -15.11
CA PRO A 108 13.62 -4.71 -14.41
C PRO A 108 14.32 -6.02 -14.05
N ASP A 109 15.40 -6.32 -14.76
CA ASP A 109 16.32 -7.37 -14.35
C ASP A 109 17.13 -6.84 -13.18
N GLY A 110 16.98 -7.47 -12.04
CA GLY A 110 17.75 -7.09 -10.85
C GLY A 110 17.14 -5.90 -10.11
N LEU A 111 16.10 -6.19 -9.38
CA LEU A 111 15.62 -5.26 -8.37
C LEU A 111 16.71 -5.04 -7.33
N SER A 112 16.98 -3.77 -7.02
CA SER A 112 17.86 -3.45 -5.90
C SER A 112 17.29 -4.10 -4.63
N ASP A 113 18.15 -4.37 -3.66
CA ASP A 113 17.72 -4.96 -2.37
C ASP A 113 16.62 -4.15 -1.69
N ASP A 114 16.56 -2.84 -1.95
CA ASP A 114 15.53 -1.95 -1.43
C ASP A 114 14.12 -2.29 -1.91
N TRP A 115 14.01 -2.98 -3.06
CA TRP A 115 12.73 -3.38 -3.63
C TRP A 115 12.41 -4.86 -3.44
N ARG A 116 13.32 -5.64 -2.88
CA ARG A 116 13.08 -7.07 -2.69
C ARG A 116 11.86 -7.34 -1.84
N HIS A 117 11.68 -6.58 -0.78
CA HIS A 117 10.49 -6.73 0.08
C HIS A 117 9.18 -6.51 -0.67
N PHE A 118 9.26 -5.85 -1.83
CA PHE A 118 8.09 -5.54 -2.66
C PHE A 118 7.64 -6.76 -3.49
N TYR A 119 8.57 -7.65 -3.83
CA TYR A 119 8.30 -8.77 -4.73
C TYR A 119 8.42 -10.15 -4.06
N ASP A 120 8.93 -10.18 -2.86
CA ASP A 120 8.98 -11.38 -2.04
C ASP A 120 7.68 -11.52 -1.23
#